data_4c08b6efd8a1e8e7f1c14a149c12c4ba
#
_entry.id   4c08b6efd8a1e8e7f1c14a149c12c4ba
#
_cell.length_a   1.000
_cell.length_b   1.000
_cell.length_c   1.000
_cell.angle_alpha   90.00
_cell.angle_beta   90.00
_cell.angle_gamma   90.00
#
_symmetry.space_group_name_H-M   'P 1'
#
loop_
_entity.id
_entity.type
_entity.pdbx_description
1 polymer ?
#
loop_
_entity_poly.entity_id
_entity_poly.type
_entity_poly.pdbx_seq_one_letter_code
_entity_poly.pdbx_strand_id
1 'polypeptide(L)'
;DVVPGTNGLMQVGFTDTGPIYKFAGYSCTIPLFNPLGGIFCPDSAITPTDVSGNMMPGAMDLSYNIGLSKDFNTAGGMYTLRYQYSWMDERYSDIFNNEALKVDETEFTDLSLTFTPNDESYYIGFWVKNLDDDRSIQSIYKASNLQGGAKFANHNDPRTMGISFGINF
;
A
#
# COMPACT_ATOMS: atom_id res chain seq x y z
N ASP A 1 8.07 20.46 3.70
CA ASP A 1 6.99 21.23 4.33
C ASP A 1 6.24 22.05 3.27
N VAL A 2 4.91 22.09 3.38
CA VAL A 2 4.08 22.91 2.48
C VAL A 2 4.24 24.36 2.90
N VAL A 3 4.64 25.23 1.97
CA VAL A 3 4.77 26.66 2.26
C VAL A 3 3.37 27.28 2.34
N PRO A 4 2.97 27.91 3.45
CA PRO A 4 1.67 28.53 3.59
C PRO A 4 1.40 29.55 2.46
N GLY A 5 0.24 29.47 1.82
CA GLY A 5 -0.19 30.39 0.75
C GLY A 5 0.34 30.05 -0.65
N THR A 6 1.01 28.92 -0.86
CA THR A 6 1.66 28.57 -2.13
C THR A 6 0.87 27.56 -2.99
N ASN A 7 -0.42 27.38 -2.75
CA ASN A 7 -1.29 26.46 -3.51
C ASN A 7 -0.70 25.06 -3.70
N GLY A 8 0.00 24.55 -2.67
CA GLY A 8 0.56 23.22 -2.66
C GLY A 8 1.95 23.07 -3.28
N LEU A 9 2.65 24.17 -3.55
CA LEU A 9 4.07 24.13 -3.83
C LEU A 9 4.81 23.65 -2.58
N MET A 10 5.64 22.67 -2.73
CA MET A 10 6.48 22.15 -1.66
C MET A 10 7.92 22.67 -1.86
N GLN A 11 8.44 23.37 -0.86
CA GLN A 11 9.84 23.73 -0.85
C GLN A 11 10.67 22.46 -0.61
N VAL A 12 11.53 22.11 -1.56
CA VAL A 12 12.32 20.87 -1.52
C VAL A 12 13.80 21.10 -1.35
N GLY A 13 14.25 22.36 -1.39
CA GLY A 13 15.66 22.70 -1.22
C GLY A 13 15.94 24.18 -1.41
N PHE A 14 17.23 24.53 -1.38
CA PHE A 14 17.76 25.85 -1.69
C PHE A 14 18.90 25.70 -2.72
N THR A 15 18.97 26.68 -3.60
CA THR A 15 20.15 26.92 -4.45
C THR A 15 20.75 28.27 -4.10
N ASP A 16 21.88 28.61 -4.69
CA ASP A 16 22.50 29.92 -4.55
C ASP A 16 21.60 31.07 -5.02
N THR A 17 20.59 30.76 -5.80
CA THR A 17 19.58 31.72 -6.34
C THR A 17 18.27 31.72 -5.54
N GLY A 18 18.11 30.86 -4.54
CA GLY A 18 16.93 30.81 -3.69
C GLY A 18 16.29 29.42 -3.50
N PRO A 19 15.12 29.36 -2.88
CA PRO A 19 14.45 28.11 -2.61
C PRO A 19 13.94 27.43 -3.89
N ILE A 20 14.03 26.10 -3.91
CA ILE A 20 13.47 25.27 -4.97
C ILE A 20 12.07 24.79 -4.53
N TYR A 21 11.10 24.95 -5.41
CA TYR A 21 9.74 24.46 -5.22
C TYR A 21 9.42 23.36 -6.23
N LYS A 22 8.73 22.32 -5.78
CA LYS A 22 8.17 21.26 -6.64
C LYS A 22 6.67 21.40 -6.76
N PHE A 23 6.18 21.31 -7.98
CA PHE A 23 4.75 21.32 -8.29
C PHE A 23 4.48 20.42 -9.49
N ALA A 24 3.55 19.48 -9.36
CA ALA A 24 3.07 18.62 -10.47
C ALA A 24 4.19 17.99 -11.33
N GLY A 25 5.27 17.52 -10.71
CA GLY A 25 6.38 16.91 -11.43
C GLY A 25 7.42 17.88 -11.99
N TYR A 26 7.31 19.16 -11.70
CA TYR A 26 8.24 20.19 -12.12
C TYR A 26 8.92 20.84 -10.93
N SER A 27 10.18 21.25 -11.10
CA SER A 27 10.91 22.06 -10.13
C SER A 27 10.95 23.51 -10.62
N CYS A 28 10.69 24.46 -9.74
CA CYS A 28 10.79 25.89 -10.03
C CYS A 28 11.85 26.52 -9.15
N THR A 29 12.90 27.07 -9.75
CA THR A 29 14.04 27.68 -9.04
C THR A 29 13.85 29.17 -8.79
N ILE A 30 12.96 29.84 -9.53
CA ILE A 30 12.71 31.27 -9.43
C ILE A 30 11.20 31.52 -9.41
N PRO A 31 10.53 31.34 -8.25
CA PRO A 31 9.12 31.62 -8.16
C PRO A 31 8.88 33.15 -8.18
N LEU A 32 8.03 33.62 -9.09
CA LEU A 32 7.56 35.00 -9.11
C LEU A 32 6.23 35.07 -8.38
N PHE A 33 6.12 36.01 -7.43
CA PHE A 33 4.86 36.30 -6.77
C PHE A 33 3.97 37.16 -7.69
N ASN A 34 2.82 36.64 -8.04
CA ASN A 34 1.79 37.42 -8.70
C ASN A 34 1.04 38.28 -7.65
N PRO A 35 0.91 39.58 -7.80
CA PRO A 35 0.13 40.42 -6.88
C PRO A 35 -1.35 40.05 -6.76
N LEU A 36 -1.87 39.19 -7.63
CA LEU A 36 -3.22 38.60 -7.57
C LEU A 36 -3.30 37.32 -6.77
N GLY A 37 -2.24 36.95 -6.02
CA GLY A 37 -2.28 35.85 -5.02
C GLY A 37 -1.85 34.49 -5.50
N GLY A 38 -1.00 34.38 -6.52
CA GLY A 38 -0.43 33.12 -6.98
C GLY A 38 1.11 33.14 -7.07
N ILE A 39 1.75 31.97 -7.05
CA ILE A 39 3.13 31.79 -7.43
C ILE A 39 3.18 31.36 -8.89
N PHE A 40 3.86 32.12 -9.71
CA PHE A 40 4.08 31.82 -11.11
C PHE A 40 5.52 31.37 -11.32
N CYS A 41 5.70 30.24 -11.98
CA CYS A 41 7.00 29.78 -12.43
C CYS A 41 7.17 30.16 -13.90
N PRO A 42 8.12 31.04 -14.26
CA PRO A 42 8.39 31.32 -15.66
C PRO A 42 8.88 30.05 -16.37
N ASP A 43 8.50 29.87 -17.63
CA ASP A 43 8.86 28.66 -18.42
C ASP A 43 10.37 28.37 -18.42
N SER A 44 11.20 29.41 -18.39
CA SER A 44 12.66 29.28 -18.31
C SER A 44 13.19 28.75 -16.96
N ALA A 45 12.34 28.76 -15.93
CA ALA A 45 12.69 28.28 -14.59
C ALA A 45 12.06 26.90 -14.29
N ILE A 46 11.25 26.36 -15.19
CA ILE A 46 10.61 25.06 -15.05
C ILE A 46 11.54 23.98 -15.63
N THR A 47 12.00 23.10 -14.79
CA THR A 47 12.74 21.90 -15.21
C THR A 47 11.92 20.65 -14.90
N PRO A 48 11.78 19.73 -15.85
CA PRO A 48 11.18 18.43 -15.57
C PRO A 48 11.91 17.75 -14.42
N THR A 49 11.16 17.11 -13.53
CA THR A 49 11.78 16.29 -12.49
C THR A 49 12.21 14.97 -13.11
N ASP A 50 13.50 14.66 -13.04
CA ASP A 50 14.00 13.36 -13.46
C ASP A 50 13.53 12.30 -12.47
N VAL A 51 12.84 11.29 -12.99
CA VAL A 51 12.33 10.13 -12.26
C VAL A 51 13.02 8.83 -12.71
N SER A 52 14.08 8.95 -13.50
CA SER A 52 14.86 7.79 -13.94
C SER A 52 15.40 7.01 -12.75
N GLY A 53 15.21 5.70 -12.78
CA GLY A 53 15.61 4.81 -11.68
C GLY A 53 14.61 4.73 -10.52
N ASN A 54 13.55 5.52 -10.53
CA ASN A 54 12.49 5.38 -9.54
C ASN A 54 11.66 4.14 -9.80
N MET A 55 11.17 3.53 -8.73
CA MET A 55 10.17 2.45 -8.82
C MET A 55 8.86 2.99 -9.40
N MET A 56 8.18 2.19 -10.20
CA MET A 56 6.83 2.53 -10.65
C MET A 56 5.86 2.51 -9.47
N PRO A 57 4.87 3.41 -9.44
CA PRO A 57 3.86 3.42 -8.38
C PRO A 57 3.18 2.04 -8.23
N GLY A 58 3.16 1.53 -7.01
CA GLY A 58 2.58 0.24 -6.68
C GLY A 58 3.41 -0.98 -7.10
N ALA A 59 4.52 -0.81 -7.81
CA ALA A 59 5.45 -1.91 -8.09
C ALA A 59 6.22 -2.29 -6.82
N MET A 60 6.52 -3.55 -6.68
CA MET A 60 7.36 -4.11 -5.64
C MET A 60 8.43 -5.01 -6.28
N ASP A 61 9.61 -5.06 -5.69
CA ASP A 61 10.73 -5.84 -6.24
C ASP A 61 10.49 -7.35 -6.08
N LEU A 62 9.87 -7.74 -4.97
CA LEU A 62 9.59 -9.13 -4.67
C LEU A 62 8.24 -9.28 -3.98
N SER A 63 7.51 -10.32 -4.36
CA SER A 63 6.38 -10.85 -3.59
C SER A 63 6.34 -12.36 -3.73
N TYR A 64 5.97 -13.05 -2.67
CA TYR A 64 5.80 -14.49 -2.72
C TYR A 64 4.67 -14.97 -1.81
N ASN A 65 4.18 -16.15 -2.15
CA ASN A 65 3.12 -16.83 -1.41
C ASN A 65 3.50 -18.29 -1.25
N ILE A 66 3.47 -18.80 -0.02
CA ILE A 66 3.79 -20.18 0.31
C ILE A 66 2.55 -20.82 0.92
N GLY A 67 2.02 -21.86 0.25
CA GLY A 67 0.90 -22.64 0.73
C GLY A 67 1.33 -24.06 1.11
N LEU A 68 0.95 -24.52 2.29
CA LEU A 68 1.12 -25.89 2.74
C LEU A 68 -0.25 -26.49 3.06
N SER A 69 -0.48 -27.69 2.60
CA SER A 69 -1.70 -28.45 2.92
C SER A 69 -1.35 -29.85 3.36
N LYS A 70 -2.03 -30.31 4.41
CA LYS A 70 -1.85 -31.65 4.95
C LYS A 70 -3.18 -32.29 5.31
N ASP A 71 -3.41 -33.46 4.76
CA ASP A 71 -4.59 -34.27 5.05
C ASP A 71 -4.25 -35.35 6.08
N PHE A 72 -5.17 -35.52 7.04
CA PHE A 72 -5.10 -36.54 8.10
C PHE A 72 -6.36 -37.38 8.03
N ASN A 73 -6.20 -38.64 7.61
CA ASN A 73 -7.32 -39.58 7.56
C ASN A 73 -7.57 -40.17 8.93
N THR A 74 -8.81 -40.19 9.36
CA THR A 74 -9.29 -40.84 10.60
C THR A 74 -10.41 -41.79 10.30
N ALA A 75 -10.79 -42.61 11.28
CA ALA A 75 -11.93 -43.54 11.13
C ALA A 75 -13.27 -42.82 10.82
N GLY A 76 -13.43 -41.57 11.23
CA GLY A 76 -14.67 -40.77 11.05
C GLY A 76 -14.66 -39.88 9.83
N GLY A 77 -13.52 -39.66 9.18
CA GLY A 77 -13.39 -38.72 8.07
C GLY A 77 -11.98 -38.14 7.95
N MET A 78 -11.85 -37.12 7.13
CA MET A 78 -10.59 -36.47 6.80
C MET A 78 -10.53 -35.07 7.41
N TYR A 79 -9.41 -34.75 8.02
CA TYR A 79 -9.05 -33.38 8.42
C TYR A 79 -8.04 -32.83 7.44
N THR A 80 -8.34 -31.67 6.85
CA THR A 80 -7.42 -30.93 5.99
C THR A 80 -6.95 -29.69 6.73
N LEU A 81 -5.66 -29.65 7.06
CA LEU A 81 -4.99 -28.47 7.59
C LEU A 81 -4.34 -27.69 6.43
N ARG A 82 -4.61 -26.39 6.34
CA ARG A 82 -3.96 -25.51 5.37
C ARG A 82 -3.32 -24.34 6.10
N TYR A 83 -2.10 -24.05 5.71
CA TYR A 83 -1.32 -22.90 6.12
C TYR A 83 -0.93 -22.12 4.88
N GLN A 84 -1.09 -20.81 4.92
CA GLN A 84 -0.71 -19.90 3.84
C GLN A 84 0.06 -18.74 4.42
N TYR A 85 1.21 -18.45 3.86
CA TYR A 85 2.03 -17.29 4.17
C TYR A 85 2.23 -16.47 2.92
N SER A 86 2.00 -15.17 3.01
CA SER A 86 2.19 -14.20 1.93
C SER A 86 3.09 -13.08 2.41
N TRP A 87 4.06 -12.72 1.61
CA TRP A 87 4.95 -11.60 1.86
C TRP A 87 5.02 -10.70 0.63
N MET A 88 5.02 -9.39 0.86
CA MET A 88 5.14 -8.36 -0.16
C MET A 88 6.14 -7.32 0.29
N ASP A 89 7.06 -6.97 -0.62
CA ASP A 89 8.07 -5.94 -0.41
C ASP A 89 7.45 -4.54 -0.31
N GLU A 90 8.26 -3.60 0.15
CA GLU A 90 7.91 -2.19 0.17
C GLU A 90 7.58 -1.67 -1.23
N ARG A 91 6.78 -0.61 -1.29
CA ARG A 91 6.37 0.02 -2.55
C ARG A 91 6.06 1.49 -2.37
N TYR A 92 6.29 2.27 -3.40
CA TYR A 92 5.92 3.67 -3.41
C TYR A 92 4.56 3.88 -4.06
N SER A 93 3.77 4.82 -3.53
CA SER A 93 2.45 5.16 -4.08
C SER A 93 2.51 6.25 -5.14
N ASP A 94 3.68 6.87 -5.35
CA ASP A 94 3.88 7.90 -6.38
C ASP A 94 5.15 7.67 -7.20
N ILE A 95 5.20 8.28 -8.38
CA ILE A 95 6.33 8.18 -9.31
C ILE A 95 7.62 8.85 -8.79
N PHE A 96 7.50 9.69 -7.77
CA PHE A 96 8.65 10.43 -7.22
C PHE A 96 9.36 9.66 -6.09
N ASN A 97 8.89 8.48 -5.76
CA ASN A 97 9.38 7.65 -4.64
C ASN A 97 9.46 8.45 -3.33
N ASN A 98 8.37 9.15 -3.02
CA ASN A 98 8.29 9.97 -1.82
C ASN A 98 8.16 9.08 -0.58
N GLU A 99 9.12 9.14 0.33
CA GLU A 99 9.13 8.38 1.59
C GLU A 99 7.84 8.56 2.40
N ALA A 100 7.21 9.71 2.31
CA ALA A 100 5.95 9.95 3.00
C ALA A 100 4.73 9.25 2.37
N LEU A 101 4.90 8.62 1.21
CA LEU A 101 3.90 7.82 0.48
C LEU A 101 4.41 6.40 0.22
N LYS A 102 5.43 5.98 0.95
CA LYS A 102 5.95 4.63 0.97
C LYS A 102 5.02 3.74 1.81
N VAL A 103 4.77 2.57 1.31
CA VAL A 103 4.13 1.46 2.03
C VAL A 103 5.23 0.47 2.36
N ASP A 104 5.42 0.20 3.64
CA ASP A 104 6.41 -0.76 4.11
C ASP A 104 6.05 -2.19 3.69
N GLU A 105 6.99 -3.12 3.85
CA GLU A 105 6.75 -4.54 3.64
C GLU A 105 5.57 -5.03 4.46
N THR A 106 4.83 -5.99 3.92
CA THR A 106 3.66 -6.56 4.60
C THR A 106 3.70 -8.08 4.53
N GLU A 107 3.26 -8.72 5.61
CA GLU A 107 3.17 -10.16 5.70
C GLU A 107 1.82 -10.61 6.26
N PHE A 108 1.34 -11.75 5.80
CA PHE A 108 0.09 -12.35 6.25
C PHE A 108 0.25 -13.83 6.44
N THR A 109 -0.25 -14.32 7.56
CA THR A 109 -0.39 -15.75 7.84
C THR A 109 -1.88 -16.11 7.94
N ASP A 110 -2.32 -17.04 7.12
CA ASP A 110 -3.66 -17.61 7.18
C ASP A 110 -3.59 -19.09 7.55
N LEU A 111 -4.55 -19.53 8.37
CA LEU A 111 -4.67 -20.92 8.81
C LEU A 111 -6.11 -21.39 8.66
N SER A 112 -6.30 -22.62 8.18
CA SER A 112 -7.61 -23.28 8.19
C SER A 112 -7.52 -24.76 8.48
N LEU A 113 -8.54 -25.26 9.17
CA LEU A 113 -8.73 -26.67 9.44
C LEU A 113 -10.15 -27.05 9.02
N THR A 114 -10.28 -27.99 8.10
CA THR A 114 -11.56 -28.48 7.59
C THR A 114 -11.70 -29.97 7.92
N PHE A 115 -12.84 -30.36 8.45
CA PHE A 115 -13.25 -31.74 8.63
C PHE A 115 -14.31 -32.10 7.57
N THR A 116 -14.14 -33.27 6.93
CA THR A 116 -15.09 -33.86 5.98
C THR A 116 -15.27 -35.32 6.38
N PRO A 117 -16.49 -35.82 6.69
CA PRO A 117 -16.74 -37.22 7.01
C PRO A 117 -16.53 -38.12 5.79
N ASN A 118 -16.43 -39.44 6.03
CA ASN A 118 -16.14 -40.41 4.96
C ASN A 118 -17.22 -40.51 3.88
N ASP A 119 -18.43 -40.15 4.18
CA ASP A 119 -19.55 -40.12 3.24
C ASP A 119 -19.68 -38.77 2.51
N GLU A 120 -18.77 -37.83 2.81
CA GLU A 120 -18.72 -36.49 2.21
C GLU A 120 -20.05 -35.70 2.29
N SER A 121 -20.96 -36.11 3.17
CA SER A 121 -22.31 -35.52 3.28
C SER A 121 -22.27 -34.06 3.75
N TYR A 122 -21.24 -33.66 4.47
CA TYR A 122 -21.05 -32.28 4.93
C TYR A 122 -19.55 -31.98 5.14
N TYR A 123 -19.25 -30.69 5.34
CA TYR A 123 -17.96 -30.28 5.89
C TYR A 123 -18.14 -29.23 6.97
N ILE A 124 -17.20 -29.18 7.90
CA ILE A 124 -17.06 -28.11 8.90
C ILE A 124 -15.64 -27.58 8.81
N GLY A 125 -15.51 -26.28 8.60
CA GLY A 125 -14.19 -25.61 8.54
C GLY A 125 -14.10 -24.54 9.63
N PHE A 126 -12.93 -24.45 10.25
CA PHE A 126 -12.50 -23.33 11.06
C PHE A 126 -11.38 -22.62 10.32
N TRP A 127 -11.41 -21.28 10.28
CA TRP A 127 -10.36 -20.51 9.62
C TRP A 127 -10.01 -19.25 10.41
N VAL A 128 -8.75 -18.86 10.28
CA VAL A 128 -8.20 -17.60 10.79
C VAL A 128 -7.44 -16.94 9.65
N LYS A 129 -7.74 -15.70 9.36
CA LYS A 129 -6.99 -14.85 8.43
C LYS A 129 -6.26 -13.79 9.22
N ASN A 130 -5.08 -13.42 8.72
CA ASN A 130 -4.17 -12.50 9.38
C ASN A 130 -3.92 -12.93 10.82
N LEU A 131 -3.31 -14.10 11.00
CA LEU A 131 -3.06 -14.72 12.31
C LEU A 131 -2.21 -13.82 13.22
N ASP A 132 -1.32 -13.03 12.64
CA ASP A 132 -0.39 -12.14 13.34
C ASP A 132 -1.04 -10.82 13.76
N ASP A 133 -2.29 -10.55 13.31
CA ASP A 133 -3.03 -9.28 13.49
C ASP A 133 -2.24 -8.08 12.97
N ASP A 134 -1.52 -8.26 11.86
CA ASP A 134 -0.79 -7.16 11.23
C ASP A 134 -1.77 -6.12 10.70
N ARG A 135 -1.61 -4.88 11.17
CA ARG A 135 -2.40 -3.71 10.79
C ARG A 135 -1.57 -2.66 10.07
N SER A 136 -0.54 -3.10 9.42
CA SER A 136 0.28 -2.25 8.57
C SER A 136 -0.55 -1.55 7.50
N ILE A 137 0.02 -0.53 6.91
CA ILE A 137 -0.64 0.24 5.86
C ILE A 137 -0.66 -0.59 4.58
N GLN A 138 -1.85 -0.80 4.01
CA GLN A 138 -2.03 -1.47 2.73
C GLN A 138 -1.79 -0.54 1.55
N SER A 139 -2.26 0.71 1.66
CA SER A 139 -2.10 1.71 0.60
C SER A 139 -2.14 3.11 1.18
N ILE A 140 -1.37 4.01 0.56
CA ILE A 140 -1.40 5.44 0.86
C ILE A 140 -1.68 6.19 -0.44
N TYR A 141 -2.55 7.19 -0.37
CA TYR A 141 -2.67 8.13 -1.46
C TYR A 141 -2.72 9.56 -0.93
N LYS A 142 -2.21 10.48 -1.73
CA LYS A 142 -2.26 11.91 -1.44
C LYS A 142 -3.31 12.57 -2.32
N ALA A 143 -4.27 13.24 -1.70
CA ALA A 143 -5.23 14.06 -2.41
C ALA A 143 -4.54 15.20 -3.16
N SER A 144 -5.20 15.72 -4.18
CA SER A 144 -4.68 16.87 -4.93
C SER A 144 -4.48 18.09 -4.02
N ASN A 145 -3.60 18.98 -4.42
CA ASN A 145 -3.35 20.21 -3.68
C ASN A 145 -4.61 21.10 -3.58
N LEU A 146 -5.54 20.98 -4.56
CA LEU A 146 -6.85 21.63 -4.52
C LEU A 146 -7.73 21.11 -3.37
N GLN A 147 -7.47 19.89 -2.88
CA GLN A 147 -8.15 19.27 -1.76
C GLN A 147 -7.31 19.33 -0.46
N GLY A 148 -6.38 20.29 -0.40
CA GLY A 148 -5.53 20.51 0.77
C GLY A 148 -4.35 19.55 0.91
N GLY A 149 -4.09 18.68 -0.07
CA GLY A 149 -2.94 17.77 -0.06
C GLY A 149 -2.98 16.71 1.05
N ALA A 150 -4.16 16.41 1.58
CA ALA A 150 -4.33 15.43 2.66
C ALA A 150 -3.85 14.05 2.23
N LYS A 151 -3.25 13.31 3.18
CA LYS A 151 -2.84 11.92 2.97
C LYS A 151 -3.91 11.01 3.56
N PHE A 152 -4.23 9.97 2.82
CA PHE A 152 -5.16 8.92 3.24
C PHE A 152 -4.43 7.60 3.19
N ALA A 153 -4.60 6.81 4.25
CA ALA A 153 -4.03 5.47 4.35
C ALA A 153 -5.14 4.46 4.63
N ASN A 154 -5.12 3.35 3.91
CA ASN A 154 -5.91 2.18 4.24
C ASN A 154 -5.01 1.19 4.97
N HIS A 155 -5.50 0.64 6.06
CA HIS A 155 -4.84 -0.41 6.81
C HIS A 155 -5.30 -1.77 6.33
N ASN A 156 -4.48 -2.79 6.57
CA ASN A 156 -4.86 -4.17 6.40
C ASN A 156 -6.03 -4.54 7.32
N ASP A 157 -6.84 -5.50 6.88
CA ASP A 157 -7.92 -6.04 7.71
C ASP A 157 -7.33 -6.67 8.97
N PRO A 158 -7.97 -6.47 10.13
CA PRO A 158 -7.54 -7.11 11.37
C PRO A 158 -7.65 -8.63 11.26
N ARG A 159 -7.03 -9.34 12.22
CA ARG A 159 -7.25 -10.77 12.36
C ARG A 159 -8.74 -11.06 12.42
N THR A 160 -9.17 -11.93 11.51
CA THR A 160 -10.55 -12.42 11.43
C THR A 160 -10.55 -13.93 11.57
N MET A 161 -11.61 -14.46 12.19
CA MET A 161 -11.78 -15.91 12.33
C MET A 161 -13.24 -16.27 12.12
N GLY A 162 -13.48 -17.46 11.68
CA GLY A 162 -14.83 -17.92 11.43
C GLY A 162 -14.95 -19.41 11.27
N ILE A 163 -16.19 -19.85 11.19
CA ILE A 163 -16.59 -21.23 10.94
C ILE A 163 -17.33 -21.26 9.61
N SER A 164 -17.01 -22.23 8.78
CA SER A 164 -17.73 -22.55 7.56
C SER A 164 -18.42 -23.91 7.69
N PHE A 165 -19.61 -24.04 7.14
CA PHE A 165 -20.36 -25.27 7.10
C PHE A 165 -21.00 -25.41 5.72
N GLY A 166 -20.95 -26.61 5.17
CA GLY A 166 -21.63 -26.93 3.91
C GLY A 166 -22.18 -28.34 3.93
N ILE A 167 -23.25 -28.56 3.17
CA ILE A 167 -23.94 -29.86 3.01
C ILE A 167 -23.90 -30.21 1.53
N ASN A 168 -23.57 -31.46 1.24
CA ASN A 168 -23.64 -32.04 -0.10
C ASN A 168 -24.89 -32.92 -0.19
N PHE A 169 -25.67 -32.78 -1.26
CA PHE A 169 -26.92 -33.52 -1.51
C PHE A 169 -26.71 -34.56 -2.61
#